data_539e9f5822041f75c1998d5ee6b6a15c
#
_entry.id   539e9f5822041f75c1998d5ee6b6a15c
#
_cell.length_a   1.000
_cell.length_b   1.000
_cell.length_c   1.000
_cell.angle_alpha   90.00
_cell.angle_beta   90.00
_cell.angle_gamma   90.00
#
_symmetry.space_group_name_H-M   'P 1'
#
loop_
_entity.id
_entity.type
_entity.pdbx_description
1 polymer ?
#
loop_
_entity_poly.entity_id
_entity_poly.type
_entity_poly.pdbx_seq_one_letter_code
_entity_poly.pdbx_strand_id
1 'polypeptide(L)'
;MTNAGRRSPMSRGRALATSHATLAAPAERFRMEAKLLLATPEGLVIEHPTLLAPVRSGDDLLLAEEDPIPLPDCGRLAHLPGYRPIGFDPESGSLARLDSFEIDGRRFTPNAVAALLPPGYTRTFLPAAFKVASDNLPQWAYTAAGWGESGPVAFALRTDPRDHWNPRRFSTPELQARVDALIAELPRNGVVRHLTHCALVERCFTAQNIFYGRDEGGLPSSNTCNARCLGCISERRPGGPPSSMSRLDNLPTVEDLAELGALHLSRASGHTMVSFGQGCEGEPLTRAPLLVEAIRRMRAITERGSININTNGSLTKGLGLLLEQGLDAIRVSLNSADPDLYGAYYAPQGYTFDDVRRSLALARESGAYIALNLLSMPGVNDRLGEVERLRDLVVEFHVDQIQTRSLCIDPEQYLSLTRGRGAGGEPIGVRAMLSLLREEAPWLSIGNFARGLDERGVT
;
A
#
# COMPACT_ATOMS: atom_id res chain seq x y z
N MET A 1 24.49 63.03 -12.35
CA MET A 1 23.50 63.07 -11.27
C MET A 1 22.85 61.68 -11.17
N THR A 2 23.31 60.98 -10.22
CA THR A 2 23.02 59.72 -9.61
C THR A 2 21.51 59.45 -9.43
N ASN A 3 21.06 58.24 -9.80
CA ASN A 3 19.97 57.64 -9.06
C ASN A 3 20.18 56.12 -8.93
N ALA A 4 20.26 55.70 -7.69
CA ALA A 4 20.61 54.37 -7.27
C ALA A 4 19.35 53.44 -7.26
N GLY A 5 19.42 52.29 -7.94
CA GLY A 5 18.44 51.24 -7.87
C GLY A 5 18.56 50.48 -6.57
N ARG A 6 17.47 50.39 -5.82
CA ARG A 6 17.31 49.56 -4.64
C ARG A 6 17.16 48.06 -5.05
N ARG A 7 18.12 47.26 -4.62
CA ARG A 7 18.00 45.80 -4.61
C ARG A 7 17.26 45.35 -3.34
N SER A 8 16.17 44.62 -3.49
CA SER A 8 15.51 43.86 -2.40
C SER A 8 16.40 42.70 -1.95
N PRO A 9 16.47 42.38 -0.68
CA PRO A 9 17.26 41.27 -0.21
C PRO A 9 16.50 39.94 -0.41
N MET A 10 17.19 38.99 -1.05
CA MET A 10 16.80 37.58 -1.09
C MET A 10 16.71 37.03 0.34
N SER A 11 15.57 36.40 0.63
CA SER A 11 15.36 35.64 1.86
C SER A 11 16.32 34.45 1.88
N ARG A 12 17.22 34.47 2.83
CA ARG A 12 18.12 33.33 3.14
C ARG A 12 17.28 32.19 3.73
N GLY A 13 17.34 31.04 3.10
CA GLY A 13 16.83 29.80 3.67
C GLY A 13 17.43 29.55 5.05
N ARG A 14 16.58 29.27 6.02
CA ARG A 14 16.97 28.81 7.35
C ARG A 14 17.58 27.42 7.21
N ALA A 15 18.87 27.29 7.36
CA ALA A 15 19.53 26.03 7.66
C ALA A 15 19.00 25.55 9.02
N LEU A 16 18.47 24.34 9.09
CA LEU A 16 18.12 23.68 10.33
C LEU A 16 19.40 23.47 11.12
N ALA A 17 19.57 24.26 12.19
CA ALA A 17 20.63 24.06 13.16
C ALA A 17 20.32 22.74 13.91
N THR A 18 21.17 21.73 13.73
CA THR A 18 21.25 20.57 14.60
C THR A 18 21.63 21.01 15.99
N SER A 19 20.65 21.26 16.85
CA SER A 19 20.89 21.37 18.29
C SER A 19 21.09 19.94 18.80
N HIS A 20 22.35 19.57 19.05
CA HIS A 20 22.69 18.47 19.95
C HIS A 20 22.21 18.84 21.36
N ALA A 21 20.94 18.66 21.65
CA ALA A 21 20.47 18.54 23.01
C ALA A 21 20.96 17.20 23.52
N THR A 22 21.89 17.20 24.44
CA THR A 22 22.24 16.05 25.26
C THR A 22 20.99 15.71 26.06
N LEU A 23 20.16 14.80 25.52
CA LEU A 23 19.06 14.24 26.25
C LEU A 23 19.65 13.38 27.36
N ALA A 24 19.33 13.76 28.61
CA ALA A 24 19.55 12.92 29.77
C ALA A 24 19.02 11.52 29.47
N ALA A 25 19.77 10.49 29.87
CA ALA A 25 19.40 9.10 29.70
C ALA A 25 17.91 8.94 30.09
N PRO A 26 17.04 8.43 29.18
CA PRO A 26 15.65 8.21 29.55
C PRO A 26 15.64 7.14 30.64
N ALA A 27 14.85 7.40 31.70
CA ALA A 27 14.49 6.38 32.68
C ALA A 27 14.15 5.10 31.92
N GLU A 28 14.61 3.94 32.43
CA GLU A 28 14.42 2.62 31.92
C GLU A 28 12.96 2.44 31.41
N ARG A 29 12.73 2.70 30.13
CA ARG A 29 11.51 2.24 29.49
C ARG A 29 11.67 0.75 29.35
N PHE A 30 10.84 0.00 30.05
CA PHE A 30 10.64 -1.43 29.81
C PHE A 30 10.35 -1.59 28.31
N ARG A 31 11.36 -1.95 27.52
CA ARG A 31 11.16 -2.39 26.12
C ARG A 31 10.44 -3.73 26.22
N MET A 32 9.34 -3.88 25.48
CA MET A 32 8.67 -5.16 25.35
C MET A 32 9.60 -6.07 24.52
N GLU A 33 10.32 -6.96 25.19
CA GLU A 33 11.20 -7.93 24.56
C GLU A 33 10.35 -9.01 23.88
N ALA A 34 10.23 -8.96 22.56
CA ALA A 34 9.59 -10.01 21.80
C ALA A 34 10.60 -11.14 21.52
N LYS A 35 10.26 -12.38 21.88
CA LYS A 35 11.07 -13.55 21.55
C LYS A 35 10.98 -13.90 20.07
N LEU A 36 12.06 -14.50 19.56
CA LEU A 36 12.12 -14.94 18.17
C LEU A 36 11.09 -16.02 17.88
N LEU A 37 10.38 -15.87 16.77
CA LEU A 37 9.55 -16.92 16.18
C LEU A 37 10.32 -17.61 15.05
N LEU A 38 10.25 -18.92 15.01
CA LEU A 38 10.74 -19.77 13.95
C LEU A 38 9.68 -20.79 13.55
N ALA A 39 9.82 -21.40 12.38
CA ALA A 39 8.89 -22.41 11.93
C ALA A 39 9.61 -23.69 11.49
N THR A 40 8.98 -24.84 11.71
CA THR A 40 9.42 -26.12 11.12
C THR A 40 9.28 -26.09 9.59
N PRO A 41 9.89 -27.01 8.85
CA PRO A 41 9.69 -27.11 7.41
C PRO A 41 8.22 -27.25 6.98
N GLU A 42 7.40 -27.88 7.84
CA GLU A 42 5.96 -28.08 7.64
C GLU A 42 5.12 -26.84 8.01
N GLY A 43 5.74 -25.79 8.58
CA GLY A 43 5.10 -24.52 8.89
C GLY A 43 4.54 -24.40 10.31
N LEU A 44 4.85 -25.34 11.22
CA LEU A 44 4.52 -25.17 12.64
C LEU A 44 5.38 -24.05 13.24
N VAL A 45 4.73 -23.01 13.74
CA VAL A 45 5.39 -21.86 14.37
C VAL A 45 5.74 -22.18 15.82
N ILE A 46 6.96 -21.86 16.22
CA ILE A 46 7.54 -22.14 17.53
C ILE A 46 8.22 -20.89 18.07
N GLU A 47 8.06 -20.61 19.35
CA GLU A 47 8.81 -19.59 20.08
C GLU A 47 10.21 -20.13 20.43
N HIS A 48 11.25 -19.31 20.19
CA HIS A 48 12.59 -19.63 20.65
C HIS A 48 12.72 -19.37 22.16
N PRO A 49 13.32 -20.28 22.94
CA PRO A 49 13.33 -20.14 24.41
C PRO A 49 14.09 -18.91 24.92
N THR A 50 15.16 -18.49 24.27
CA THR A 50 16.08 -17.45 24.77
C THR A 50 16.33 -16.30 23.80
N LEU A 51 16.32 -16.54 22.48
CA LEU A 51 16.64 -15.49 21.52
C LEU A 51 15.49 -14.50 21.35
N LEU A 52 15.85 -13.22 21.25
CA LEU A 52 14.93 -12.13 20.94
C LEU A 52 14.75 -11.99 19.42
N ALA A 53 13.63 -11.38 19.01
CA ALA A 53 13.30 -11.10 17.63
C ALA A 53 13.91 -9.75 17.20
N PRO A 54 15.03 -9.73 16.48
CA PRO A 54 15.47 -8.52 15.83
C PRO A 54 14.57 -8.20 14.64
N VAL A 55 14.63 -6.97 14.17
CA VAL A 55 13.88 -6.48 13.03
C VAL A 55 14.82 -6.03 11.93
N ARG A 56 14.28 -5.79 10.73
CA ARG A 56 15.05 -5.34 9.58
C ARG A 56 14.46 -4.06 8.99
N SER A 57 15.32 -3.08 8.70
CA SER A 57 15.00 -1.86 7.95
C SER A 57 15.95 -1.77 6.76
N GLY A 58 15.44 -1.96 5.54
CA GLY A 58 16.31 -2.11 4.36
C GLY A 58 17.27 -3.29 4.51
N ASP A 59 18.57 -3.02 4.47
CA ASP A 59 19.62 -4.03 4.69
C ASP A 59 20.08 -4.10 6.16
N ASP A 60 19.64 -3.18 7.04
CA ASP A 60 20.09 -3.07 8.41
C ASP A 60 19.28 -3.98 9.35
N LEU A 61 19.99 -4.74 10.19
CA LEU A 61 19.44 -5.54 11.27
C LEU A 61 19.60 -4.80 12.59
N LEU A 62 18.50 -4.67 13.35
CA LEU A 62 18.49 -3.90 14.59
C LEU A 62 17.51 -4.49 15.62
N LEU A 63 17.65 -4.10 16.87
CA LEU A 63 16.60 -4.24 17.85
C LEU A 63 15.71 -3.01 17.76
N ALA A 64 14.39 -3.22 17.57
CA ALA A 64 13.45 -2.12 17.44
C ALA A 64 13.44 -1.24 18.70
N GLU A 65 13.43 0.07 18.50
CA GLU A 65 13.24 1.03 19.60
C GLU A 65 11.76 1.26 19.93
N GLU A 66 10.88 0.92 19.00
CA GLU A 66 9.42 0.99 19.18
C GLU A 66 8.85 -0.35 19.66
N ASP A 67 7.81 -0.28 20.50
CA ASP A 67 7.10 -1.45 20.96
C ASP A 67 6.27 -2.07 19.81
N PRO A 68 6.31 -3.40 19.67
CA PRO A 68 5.39 -4.10 18.79
C PRO A 68 3.96 -4.01 19.33
N ILE A 69 2.99 -4.21 18.45
CA ILE A 69 1.57 -4.33 18.84
C ILE A 69 1.19 -5.81 18.93
N PRO A 70 0.21 -6.20 19.79
CA PRO A 70 -0.39 -7.52 19.70
C PRO A 70 -0.79 -7.82 18.26
N LEU A 71 -0.60 -9.06 17.79
CA LEU A 71 -1.01 -9.43 16.43
C LEU A 71 -2.49 -9.09 16.25
N PRO A 72 -2.85 -8.21 15.29
CA PRO A 72 -4.22 -7.75 15.16
C PRO A 72 -5.18 -8.88 14.86
N ASP A 73 -6.44 -8.73 15.27
CA ASP A 73 -7.51 -9.63 14.89
C ASP A 73 -7.57 -9.81 13.36
N CYS A 74 -7.77 -11.03 12.90
CA CYS A 74 -7.60 -11.46 11.50
C CYS A 74 -6.16 -11.36 10.95
N GLY A 75 -5.16 -10.97 11.74
CA GLY A 75 -3.75 -11.15 11.42
C GLY A 75 -3.34 -12.62 11.48
N ARG A 76 -2.30 -12.99 10.76
CA ARG A 76 -1.79 -14.36 10.70
C ARG A 76 -0.28 -14.39 10.73
N LEU A 77 0.29 -15.42 11.34
CA LEU A 77 1.70 -15.75 11.17
C LEU A 77 1.87 -16.62 9.91
N ALA A 78 2.94 -16.37 9.19
CA ALA A 78 3.33 -17.12 7.99
C ALA A 78 4.81 -17.49 8.10
N HIS A 79 5.14 -18.76 7.80
CA HIS A 79 6.53 -19.16 7.63
C HIS A 79 7.07 -18.70 6.26
N LEU A 80 8.37 -18.47 6.20
CA LEU A 80 9.06 -17.98 5.00
C LEU A 80 9.97 -19.09 4.46
N PRO A 81 9.48 -19.95 3.55
CA PRO A 81 10.29 -21.01 2.97
C PRO A 81 11.54 -20.44 2.28
N GLY A 82 12.69 -21.04 2.57
CA GLY A 82 13.96 -20.57 2.01
C GLY A 82 14.57 -19.33 2.67
N TYR A 83 14.02 -18.91 3.82
CA TYR A 83 14.58 -17.84 4.66
C TYR A 83 14.95 -18.41 6.02
N ARG A 84 16.20 -18.24 6.46
CA ARG A 84 16.69 -18.62 7.79
C ARG A 84 16.40 -17.51 8.78
N PRO A 85 15.84 -17.80 9.97
CA PRO A 85 15.62 -16.79 10.99
C PRO A 85 16.96 -16.28 11.52
N ILE A 86 16.98 -14.97 11.83
CA ILE A 86 18.06 -14.32 12.57
C ILE A 86 17.52 -13.98 13.94
N GLY A 87 18.19 -14.42 15.00
CA GLY A 87 17.87 -14.10 16.38
C GLY A 87 18.92 -13.19 16.99
N PHE A 88 18.56 -12.47 18.04
CA PHE A 88 19.48 -11.73 18.89
C PHE A 88 19.64 -12.48 20.21
N ASP A 89 20.88 -12.76 20.57
CA ASP A 89 21.21 -13.39 21.85
C ASP A 89 21.52 -12.28 22.89
N PRO A 90 20.67 -12.12 23.90
CA PRO A 90 20.87 -11.09 24.90
C PRO A 90 22.07 -11.36 25.82
N GLU A 91 22.54 -12.59 25.97
CA GLU A 91 23.68 -12.92 26.80
C GLU A 91 25.02 -12.51 26.14
N SER A 92 25.16 -12.83 24.85
CA SER A 92 26.35 -12.47 24.08
C SER A 92 26.28 -11.10 23.42
N GLY A 93 25.09 -10.49 23.35
CA GLY A 93 24.85 -9.21 22.65
C GLY A 93 25.01 -9.33 21.12
N SER A 94 24.85 -10.52 20.55
CA SER A 94 25.15 -10.78 19.13
C SER A 94 23.94 -11.30 18.35
N LEU A 95 23.96 -11.02 17.02
CA LEU A 95 23.00 -11.58 16.08
C LEU A 95 23.49 -12.95 15.60
N ALA A 96 22.60 -13.94 15.56
CA ALA A 96 22.88 -15.27 15.09
C ALA A 96 21.89 -15.76 14.05
N ARG A 97 22.37 -16.25 12.91
CA ARG A 97 21.55 -16.97 11.93
C ARG A 97 21.35 -18.41 12.41
N LEU A 98 20.11 -18.87 12.41
CA LEU A 98 19.77 -20.22 12.81
C LEU A 98 19.68 -21.13 11.58
N ASP A 99 20.69 -21.96 11.36
CA ASP A 99 20.70 -22.97 10.29
C ASP A 99 20.15 -24.33 10.78
N SER A 100 20.05 -24.54 12.10
CA SER A 100 19.42 -25.72 12.71
C SER A 100 18.78 -25.35 14.06
N PHE A 101 17.72 -26.06 14.40
CA PHE A 101 17.06 -25.98 15.71
C PHE A 101 16.64 -27.36 16.16
N GLU A 102 16.60 -27.60 17.46
CA GLU A 102 16.20 -28.90 18.05
C GLU A 102 15.11 -28.69 19.07
N ILE A 103 14.04 -29.48 18.96
CA ILE A 103 12.95 -29.53 19.91
C ILE A 103 12.54 -31.00 20.11
N ASP A 104 12.37 -31.42 21.33
CA ASP A 104 11.98 -32.80 21.71
C ASP A 104 12.86 -33.90 21.05
N GLY A 105 14.16 -33.63 20.94
CA GLY A 105 15.14 -34.55 20.32
C GLY A 105 15.08 -34.60 18.78
N ARG A 106 14.26 -33.79 18.14
CA ARG A 106 14.17 -33.67 16.68
C ARG A 106 14.90 -32.45 16.21
N ARG A 107 15.92 -32.62 15.39
CA ARG A 107 16.66 -31.54 14.74
C ARG A 107 16.10 -31.26 13.35
N PHE A 108 15.89 -29.98 13.03
CA PHE A 108 15.41 -29.53 11.73
C PHE A 108 16.05 -28.20 11.33
N THR A 109 15.90 -27.84 10.06
CA THR A 109 16.31 -26.55 9.51
C THR A 109 15.13 -25.58 9.60
N PRO A 110 15.21 -24.53 10.46
CA PRO A 110 14.09 -23.64 10.66
C PRO A 110 13.87 -22.67 9.51
N ASN A 111 12.62 -22.28 9.27
CA ASN A 111 12.24 -21.15 8.46
C ASN A 111 11.95 -19.93 9.33
N ALA A 112 12.21 -18.72 8.81
CA ALA A 112 11.79 -17.48 9.43
C ALA A 112 10.26 -17.33 9.43
N VAL A 113 9.75 -16.46 10.29
CA VAL A 113 8.32 -16.19 10.45
C VAL A 113 8.06 -14.70 10.26
N ALA A 114 6.94 -14.38 9.63
CA ALA A 114 6.43 -13.02 9.48
C ALA A 114 4.97 -12.94 9.93
N ALA A 115 4.52 -11.75 10.29
CA ALA A 115 3.11 -11.44 10.40
C ALA A 115 2.55 -10.96 9.05
N LEU A 116 1.32 -11.39 8.74
CA LEU A 116 0.49 -10.85 7.69
C LEU A 116 -0.63 -10.04 8.33
N LEU A 117 -0.64 -8.74 8.10
CA LEU A 117 -1.54 -7.80 8.74
C LEU A 117 -2.88 -7.69 8.00
N PRO A 118 -4.01 -7.50 8.69
CA PRO A 118 -5.27 -7.13 8.06
C PRO A 118 -5.21 -5.69 7.51
N PRO A 119 -6.17 -5.29 6.66
CA PRO A 119 -6.33 -3.90 6.26
C PRO A 119 -6.43 -2.95 7.45
N GLY A 120 -5.92 -1.71 7.30
CA GLY A 120 -5.90 -0.70 8.36
C GLY A 120 -4.58 -0.62 9.13
N TYR A 121 -3.64 -1.51 8.84
CA TYR A 121 -2.32 -1.54 9.45
C TYR A 121 -1.21 -1.35 8.42
N THR A 122 -0.13 -0.71 8.84
CA THR A 122 1.10 -0.51 8.05
C THR A 122 2.28 -1.10 8.82
N ARG A 123 3.07 -1.94 8.17
CA ARG A 123 4.30 -2.48 8.79
C ARG A 123 5.32 -1.39 9.02
N THR A 124 6.05 -1.47 10.13
CA THR A 124 7.16 -0.58 10.44
C THR A 124 8.52 -1.21 10.18
N PHE A 125 8.58 -2.56 10.24
CA PHE A 125 9.80 -3.31 9.96
C PHE A 125 9.55 -4.59 9.16
N LEU A 126 10.60 -5.06 8.51
CA LEU A 126 10.68 -6.36 7.83
C LEU A 126 11.16 -7.44 8.80
N PRO A 127 10.84 -8.72 8.56
CA PRO A 127 11.41 -9.84 9.32
C PRO A 127 12.93 -9.88 9.19
N ALA A 128 13.62 -10.05 10.31
CA ALA A 128 15.05 -10.33 10.32
C ALA A 128 15.31 -11.77 9.85
N ALA A 129 15.67 -11.92 8.59
CA ALA A 129 15.84 -13.22 7.98
C ALA A 129 16.88 -13.19 6.85
N PHE A 130 17.55 -14.30 6.62
CA PHE A 130 18.55 -14.48 5.56
C PHE A 130 18.01 -15.41 4.47
N LYS A 131 17.91 -14.92 3.24
CA LYS A 131 17.45 -15.69 2.09
C LYS A 131 18.51 -16.68 1.65
N VAL A 132 18.16 -17.97 1.58
CA VAL A 132 19.02 -19.06 1.10
C VAL A 132 18.48 -19.71 -0.18
N ALA A 133 17.19 -19.52 -0.50
CA ALA A 133 16.58 -20.04 -1.71
C ALA A 133 16.73 -19.07 -2.88
N SER A 134 16.72 -19.61 -4.10
CA SER A 134 16.68 -18.81 -5.34
C SER A 134 15.30 -18.25 -5.64
N ASP A 135 14.25 -18.95 -5.20
CA ASP A 135 12.88 -18.59 -5.50
C ASP A 135 12.40 -17.41 -4.65
N ASN A 136 11.50 -16.62 -5.20
CA ASN A 136 10.88 -15.53 -4.48
C ASN A 136 9.65 -16.01 -3.72
N LEU A 137 9.43 -15.39 -2.55
CA LEU A 137 8.22 -15.57 -1.77
C LEU A 137 6.97 -15.08 -2.55
N PRO A 138 5.76 -15.61 -2.25
CA PRO A 138 4.51 -15.05 -2.74
C PRO A 138 4.37 -13.56 -2.49
N GLN A 139 3.48 -12.88 -3.23
CA GLN A 139 3.26 -11.44 -3.12
C GLN A 139 2.42 -11.09 -1.87
N TRP A 140 3.04 -11.13 -0.69
CA TRP A 140 2.45 -10.72 0.58
C TRP A 140 3.27 -9.61 1.23
N ALA A 141 2.64 -8.89 2.18
CA ALA A 141 3.28 -7.83 2.97
C ALA A 141 3.90 -8.42 4.25
N TYR A 142 5.08 -8.99 4.13
CA TYR A 142 5.81 -9.62 5.24
C TYR A 142 6.23 -8.59 6.27
N THR A 143 5.72 -8.71 7.50
CA THR A 143 5.95 -7.81 8.62
C THR A 143 6.74 -8.51 9.70
N ALA A 144 7.69 -7.83 10.34
CA ALA A 144 8.42 -8.37 11.49
C ALA A 144 7.46 -8.80 12.59
N ALA A 145 7.72 -9.96 13.20
CA ALA A 145 6.89 -10.57 14.23
C ALA A 145 7.76 -11.20 15.31
N GLY A 146 7.19 -11.35 16.49
CA GLY A 146 7.79 -12.03 17.61
C GLY A 146 6.72 -12.60 18.57
N TRP A 147 7.16 -13.12 19.68
CA TRP A 147 6.28 -13.58 20.76
C TRP A 147 6.48 -12.69 22.00
N GLY A 148 5.44 -11.93 22.35
CA GLY A 148 5.38 -11.10 23.54
C GLY A 148 4.82 -11.87 24.73
N GLU A 149 4.66 -11.21 25.88
CA GLU A 149 4.17 -11.83 27.13
C GLU A 149 2.79 -12.50 26.96
N SER A 150 1.90 -11.92 26.16
CA SER A 150 0.52 -12.40 25.98
C SER A 150 0.28 -13.10 24.64
N GLY A 151 1.32 -13.42 23.88
CA GLY A 151 1.19 -14.10 22.59
C GLY A 151 1.88 -13.38 21.43
N PRO A 152 1.52 -13.70 20.18
CA PRO A 152 2.20 -13.17 19.02
C PRO A 152 2.01 -11.67 18.88
N VAL A 153 3.09 -10.98 18.49
CA VAL A 153 3.15 -9.54 18.26
C VAL A 153 3.66 -9.24 16.86
N ALA A 154 3.37 -8.04 16.36
CA ALA A 154 3.84 -7.55 15.07
C ALA A 154 4.36 -6.12 15.17
N PHE A 155 5.41 -5.79 14.42
CA PHE A 155 5.96 -4.45 14.35
C PHE A 155 5.20 -3.64 13.28
N ALA A 156 4.15 -2.94 13.74
CA ALA A 156 3.21 -2.26 12.87
C ALA A 156 2.51 -1.07 13.55
N LEU A 157 1.90 -0.23 12.71
CA LEU A 157 1.02 0.87 13.13
C LEU A 157 -0.40 0.60 12.66
N ARG A 158 -1.38 0.88 13.51
CA ARG A 158 -2.76 1.03 13.05
C ARG A 158 -2.93 2.41 12.43
N THR A 159 -2.85 2.48 11.11
CA THR A 159 -2.91 3.73 10.35
C THR A 159 -4.32 4.14 9.96
N ASP A 160 -5.28 3.21 9.98
CA ASP A 160 -6.69 3.51 9.73
C ASP A 160 -7.59 2.76 10.74
N PRO A 161 -8.25 3.48 11.66
CA PRO A 161 -9.07 2.86 12.70
C PRO A 161 -10.48 2.48 12.23
N ARG A 162 -10.88 2.84 10.99
CA ARG A 162 -12.23 2.60 10.48
C ARG A 162 -12.52 1.11 10.32
N ASP A 163 -13.73 0.68 10.71
CA ASP A 163 -14.09 -0.75 10.77
C ASP A 163 -14.75 -1.29 9.48
N HIS A 164 -15.10 -0.42 8.52
CA HIS A 164 -15.80 -0.88 7.32
C HIS A 164 -14.96 -1.79 6.41
N TRP A 165 -13.64 -1.79 6.56
CA TRP A 165 -12.74 -2.75 5.90
C TRP A 165 -12.31 -3.92 6.78
N ASN A 166 -12.96 -4.14 7.93
CA ASN A 166 -12.70 -5.29 8.78
C ASN A 166 -12.99 -6.60 8.02
N PRO A 167 -12.03 -7.54 7.92
CA PRO A 167 -12.20 -8.79 7.18
C PRO A 167 -13.43 -9.61 7.57
N ARG A 168 -13.89 -9.49 8.83
CA ARG A 168 -15.09 -10.19 9.34
C ARG A 168 -16.39 -9.74 8.67
N ARG A 169 -16.39 -8.58 8.02
CA ARG A 169 -17.54 -8.04 7.28
C ARG A 169 -17.63 -8.59 5.85
N PHE A 170 -16.65 -9.38 5.42
CA PHE A 170 -16.52 -9.92 4.07
C PHE A 170 -16.62 -11.44 4.05
N SER A 171 -16.93 -12.01 2.89
CA SER A 171 -17.11 -13.45 2.69
C SER A 171 -18.13 -14.06 3.66
N THR A 172 -19.18 -13.31 3.96
CA THR A 172 -20.27 -13.71 4.85
C THR A 172 -21.19 -14.74 4.18
N PRO A 173 -21.98 -15.52 4.91
CA PRO A 173 -22.86 -16.56 4.34
C PRO A 173 -23.85 -16.05 3.28
N GLU A 174 -24.28 -14.78 3.38
CA GLU A 174 -25.23 -14.18 2.43
C GLU A 174 -24.59 -13.71 1.11
N LEU A 175 -23.25 -13.72 0.98
CA LEU A 175 -22.59 -13.21 -0.22
C LEU A 175 -23.04 -13.89 -1.50
N GLN A 176 -23.18 -15.23 -1.49
CA GLN A 176 -23.63 -15.99 -2.66
C GLN A 176 -25.02 -15.55 -3.12
N ALA A 177 -25.98 -15.42 -2.21
CA ALA A 177 -27.32 -14.98 -2.54
C ALA A 177 -27.37 -13.55 -3.12
N ARG A 178 -26.49 -12.66 -2.64
CA ARG A 178 -26.35 -11.30 -3.18
C ARG A 178 -25.74 -11.30 -4.58
N VAL A 179 -24.78 -12.18 -4.84
CA VAL A 179 -24.19 -12.37 -6.17
C VAL A 179 -25.26 -12.85 -7.14
N ASP A 180 -26.04 -13.88 -6.77
CA ASP A 180 -27.09 -14.44 -7.60
C ASP A 180 -28.19 -13.40 -7.93
N ALA A 181 -28.56 -12.58 -6.95
CA ALA A 181 -29.53 -11.50 -7.13
C ALA A 181 -29.04 -10.44 -8.12
N LEU A 182 -27.79 -10.01 -8.05
CA LEU A 182 -27.24 -9.02 -8.98
C LEU A 182 -27.05 -9.58 -10.38
N ILE A 183 -26.67 -10.86 -10.51
CA ILE A 183 -26.61 -11.55 -11.81
C ILE A 183 -28.00 -11.62 -12.45
N ALA A 184 -29.04 -11.90 -11.65
CA ALA A 184 -30.41 -11.92 -12.13
C ALA A 184 -30.92 -10.53 -12.58
N GLU A 185 -30.50 -9.48 -11.89
CA GLU A 185 -30.82 -8.08 -12.23
C GLU A 185 -30.08 -7.61 -13.49
N LEU A 186 -28.78 -7.94 -13.62
CA LEU A 186 -27.89 -7.52 -14.69
C LEU A 186 -27.33 -8.73 -15.48
N PRO A 187 -28.16 -9.55 -16.10
CA PRO A 187 -27.75 -10.88 -16.62
C PRO A 187 -26.76 -10.82 -17.80
N ARG A 188 -26.71 -9.70 -18.50
CA ARG A 188 -25.77 -9.50 -19.63
C ARG A 188 -24.53 -8.71 -19.30
N ASN A 189 -24.43 -8.15 -18.09
CA ASN A 189 -23.32 -7.29 -17.69
C ASN A 189 -22.04 -8.10 -17.52
N GLY A 190 -21.03 -7.79 -18.36
CA GLY A 190 -19.73 -8.49 -18.36
C GLY A 190 -18.91 -8.23 -17.12
N VAL A 191 -19.01 -7.02 -16.53
CA VAL A 191 -18.30 -6.63 -15.30
C VAL A 191 -18.86 -7.40 -14.10
N VAL A 192 -20.18 -7.56 -13.98
CA VAL A 192 -20.79 -8.37 -12.91
C VAL A 192 -20.25 -9.80 -12.93
N ARG A 193 -20.14 -10.43 -14.11
CA ARG A 193 -19.58 -11.78 -14.24
C ARG A 193 -18.11 -11.85 -13.79
N HIS A 194 -17.29 -10.89 -14.18
CA HIS A 194 -15.89 -10.84 -13.74
C HIS A 194 -15.79 -10.62 -12.22
N LEU A 195 -16.54 -9.67 -11.66
CA LEU A 195 -16.55 -9.39 -10.24
C LEU A 195 -17.10 -10.55 -9.40
N THR A 196 -17.95 -11.41 -9.97
CA THR A 196 -18.38 -12.66 -9.32
C THR A 196 -17.18 -13.55 -9.00
N HIS A 197 -16.29 -13.76 -9.98
CA HIS A 197 -15.06 -14.53 -9.74
C HIS A 197 -14.16 -13.82 -8.69
N CYS A 198 -13.93 -12.53 -8.84
CA CYS A 198 -13.13 -11.76 -7.88
C CYS A 198 -13.70 -11.83 -6.45
N ALA A 199 -15.03 -11.78 -6.28
CA ALA A 199 -15.67 -11.79 -4.98
C ALA A 199 -15.65 -13.17 -4.31
N LEU A 200 -15.97 -14.23 -5.07
CA LEU A 200 -16.17 -15.57 -4.52
C LEU A 200 -14.89 -16.39 -4.47
N VAL A 201 -14.01 -16.27 -5.47
CA VAL A 201 -12.76 -17.05 -5.57
C VAL A 201 -11.59 -16.29 -4.99
N GLU A 202 -11.31 -15.08 -5.47
CA GLU A 202 -10.18 -14.26 -5.05
C GLU A 202 -10.46 -13.49 -3.74
N ARG A 203 -11.71 -13.48 -3.27
CA ARG A 203 -12.17 -12.82 -2.04
C ARG A 203 -11.84 -11.32 -1.99
N CYS A 204 -11.86 -10.66 -3.14
CA CYS A 204 -11.59 -9.24 -3.29
C CYS A 204 -12.67 -8.40 -2.61
N PHE A 205 -12.29 -7.55 -1.66
CA PHE A 205 -13.21 -6.75 -0.86
C PHE A 205 -13.95 -5.70 -1.70
N THR A 206 -13.28 -5.04 -2.64
CA THR A 206 -13.93 -4.05 -3.52
C THR A 206 -14.93 -4.71 -4.48
N ALA A 207 -14.68 -5.95 -4.92
CA ALA A 207 -15.66 -6.73 -5.66
C ALA A 207 -16.85 -7.11 -4.78
N GLN A 208 -16.61 -7.57 -3.55
CA GLN A 208 -17.67 -7.91 -2.61
C GLN A 208 -18.54 -6.70 -2.23
N ASN A 209 -17.96 -5.50 -2.13
CA ASN A 209 -18.70 -4.28 -1.84
C ASN A 209 -19.76 -3.96 -2.91
N ILE A 210 -19.50 -4.28 -4.18
CA ILE A 210 -20.52 -4.18 -5.24
C ILE A 210 -21.76 -5.05 -4.89
N PHE A 211 -21.54 -6.30 -4.49
CA PHE A 211 -22.62 -7.23 -4.16
C PHE A 211 -23.28 -6.92 -2.83
N TYR A 212 -22.52 -6.40 -1.86
CA TYR A 212 -23.10 -5.92 -0.60
C TYR A 212 -23.81 -4.56 -0.73
N GLY A 213 -23.60 -3.81 -1.82
CA GLY A 213 -24.17 -2.48 -2.02
C GLY A 213 -23.67 -1.48 -0.98
N ARG A 214 -22.35 -1.37 -0.78
CA ARG A 214 -21.74 -0.50 0.23
C ARG A 214 -20.32 -0.06 -0.13
N ASP A 215 -19.87 1.02 0.51
CA ASP A 215 -18.47 1.49 0.49
C ASP A 215 -17.88 1.65 -0.94
N GLU A 216 -16.58 1.38 -1.11
CA GLU A 216 -15.88 1.44 -2.39
C GLU A 216 -16.08 0.16 -3.19
N GLY A 217 -16.78 0.25 -4.32
CA GLY A 217 -16.95 -0.83 -5.30
C GLY A 217 -15.97 -0.70 -6.46
N GLY A 218 -15.44 -1.83 -6.94
CA GLY A 218 -14.52 -1.88 -8.09
C GLY A 218 -15.24 -1.94 -9.42
N LEU A 219 -14.79 -1.14 -10.42
CA LEU A 219 -15.23 -1.17 -11.81
C LEU A 219 -14.02 -1.42 -12.72
N PRO A 220 -13.59 -2.68 -12.93
CA PRO A 220 -12.48 -3.01 -13.80
C PRO A 220 -12.79 -2.64 -15.26
N SER A 221 -11.84 -2.00 -15.94
CA SER A 221 -12.05 -1.34 -17.22
C SER A 221 -11.01 -1.65 -18.29
N SER A 222 -9.81 -2.09 -17.91
CA SER A 222 -8.70 -2.28 -18.84
C SER A 222 -7.91 -3.56 -18.55
N ASN A 223 -7.55 -4.28 -19.60
CA ASN A 223 -6.62 -5.41 -19.52
C ASN A 223 -5.20 -5.05 -20.04
N THR A 224 -4.96 -3.81 -20.43
CA THR A 224 -3.66 -3.32 -20.90
C THR A 224 -3.03 -2.35 -19.91
N CYS A 225 -1.70 -2.30 -19.89
CA CYS A 225 -0.95 -1.39 -19.03
C CYS A 225 0.29 -0.90 -19.75
N ASN A 226 0.64 0.37 -19.55
CA ASN A 226 1.85 1.00 -20.05
C ASN A 226 2.97 1.07 -18.98
N ALA A 227 2.90 0.23 -17.96
CA ALA A 227 3.95 0.01 -16.98
C ALA A 227 4.24 -1.49 -16.82
N ARG A 228 5.43 -1.83 -16.33
CA ARG A 228 5.85 -3.21 -16.04
C ARG A 228 6.37 -3.30 -14.61
N CYS A 229 5.50 -2.97 -13.66
CA CYS A 229 5.85 -2.89 -12.24
C CYS A 229 6.42 -4.21 -11.72
N LEU A 230 7.51 -4.12 -10.92
CA LEU A 230 8.14 -5.30 -10.33
C LEU A 230 7.16 -6.12 -9.49
N GLY A 231 6.29 -5.47 -8.70
CA GLY A 231 5.28 -6.06 -7.83
C GLY A 231 3.86 -6.05 -8.42
N CYS A 232 3.71 -6.16 -9.76
CA CYS A 232 2.38 -6.22 -10.37
C CYS A 232 1.59 -7.42 -9.87
N ILE A 233 0.38 -7.18 -9.33
CA ILE A 233 -0.46 -8.22 -8.73
C ILE A 233 -1.40 -8.91 -9.73
N SER A 234 -1.58 -8.35 -10.93
CA SER A 234 -2.47 -8.90 -11.98
C SER A 234 -1.72 -9.45 -13.20
N GLU A 235 -0.41 -9.25 -13.30
CA GLU A 235 0.38 -9.74 -14.43
C GLU A 235 1.59 -10.53 -13.95
N ARG A 236 1.63 -11.82 -14.30
CA ARG A 236 2.77 -12.68 -14.02
C ARG A 236 3.93 -12.33 -14.92
N ARG A 237 5.11 -12.10 -14.33
CA ARG A 237 6.36 -11.98 -15.06
C ARG A 237 7.03 -13.36 -15.23
N PRO A 238 7.80 -13.58 -16.31
CA PRO A 238 8.62 -14.77 -16.44
C PRO A 238 9.57 -14.90 -15.23
N GLY A 239 9.56 -16.06 -14.57
CA GLY A 239 10.36 -16.31 -13.37
C GLY A 239 9.86 -15.67 -12.07
N GLY A 240 8.76 -14.90 -12.11
CA GLY A 240 8.13 -14.33 -10.92
C GLY A 240 7.10 -15.27 -10.26
N PRO A 241 6.67 -14.95 -9.03
CA PRO A 241 5.58 -15.67 -8.39
C PRO A 241 4.29 -15.57 -9.22
N PRO A 242 3.31 -16.47 -9.03
CA PRO A 242 2.00 -16.34 -9.66
C PRO A 242 1.36 -15.03 -9.23
N SER A 243 0.61 -14.41 -10.16
CA SER A 243 -0.19 -13.21 -9.84
C SER A 243 -1.19 -13.52 -8.73
N SER A 244 -1.37 -12.57 -7.81
CA SER A 244 -2.34 -12.72 -6.71
C SER A 244 -3.78 -12.45 -7.13
N MET A 245 -3.99 -11.84 -8.31
CA MET A 245 -5.29 -11.53 -8.91
C MET A 245 -5.30 -11.96 -10.37
N SER A 246 -6.46 -12.39 -10.86
CA SER A 246 -6.66 -12.66 -12.29
C SER A 246 -6.97 -11.35 -13.01
N ARG A 247 -6.23 -11.07 -14.10
CA ARG A 247 -6.51 -9.90 -14.93
C ARG A 247 -7.79 -10.10 -15.72
N LEU A 248 -8.53 -9.01 -15.94
CA LEU A 248 -9.75 -8.96 -16.73
C LEU A 248 -9.53 -9.60 -18.12
N ASP A 249 -10.26 -10.66 -18.43
CA ASP A 249 -10.16 -11.36 -19.72
C ASP A 249 -10.92 -10.65 -20.84
N ASN A 250 -12.14 -10.22 -20.55
CA ASN A 250 -13.02 -9.57 -21.52
C ASN A 250 -13.16 -8.08 -21.18
N LEU A 251 -12.94 -7.25 -22.19
CA LEU A 251 -13.11 -5.80 -22.02
C LEU A 251 -14.59 -5.46 -21.84
N PRO A 252 -14.92 -4.60 -20.84
CA PRO A 252 -16.28 -4.14 -20.63
C PRO A 252 -16.72 -3.17 -21.74
N THR A 253 -18.03 -3.06 -21.91
CA THR A 253 -18.67 -2.01 -22.70
C THR A 253 -18.90 -0.77 -21.84
N VAL A 254 -19.27 0.34 -22.48
CA VAL A 254 -19.74 1.55 -21.77
C VAL A 254 -20.97 1.25 -20.93
N GLU A 255 -21.89 0.45 -21.48
CA GLU A 255 -23.13 0.01 -20.82
C GLU A 255 -22.82 -0.76 -19.55
N ASP A 256 -21.92 -1.76 -19.61
CA ASP A 256 -21.53 -2.57 -18.45
C ASP A 256 -21.06 -1.68 -17.28
N LEU A 257 -20.18 -0.72 -17.56
CA LEU A 257 -19.61 0.17 -16.54
C LEU A 257 -20.64 1.19 -16.02
N ALA A 258 -21.40 1.82 -16.93
CA ALA A 258 -22.36 2.86 -16.57
C ALA A 258 -23.53 2.31 -15.76
N GLU A 259 -24.08 1.17 -16.16
CA GLU A 259 -25.21 0.51 -15.50
C GLU A 259 -24.83 0.07 -14.08
N LEU A 260 -23.72 -0.67 -13.95
CA LEU A 260 -23.27 -1.17 -12.65
C LEU A 260 -22.81 -0.02 -11.73
N GLY A 261 -22.07 0.95 -12.28
CA GLY A 261 -21.57 2.09 -11.52
C GLY A 261 -22.71 2.98 -10.99
N ALA A 262 -23.68 3.34 -11.85
CA ALA A 262 -24.83 4.12 -11.45
C ALA A 262 -25.70 3.38 -10.42
N LEU A 263 -25.87 2.06 -10.59
CA LEU A 263 -26.61 1.23 -9.64
C LEU A 263 -25.96 1.25 -8.25
N HIS A 264 -24.62 1.02 -8.20
CA HIS A 264 -23.89 1.06 -6.93
C HIS A 264 -23.95 2.43 -6.27
N LEU A 265 -23.66 3.51 -7.01
CA LEU A 265 -23.72 4.88 -6.50
C LEU A 265 -25.11 5.29 -5.99
N SER A 266 -26.17 4.79 -6.59
CA SER A 266 -27.55 5.13 -6.22
C SER A 266 -28.07 4.37 -5.01
N ARG A 267 -27.68 3.10 -4.84
CA ARG A 267 -28.24 2.18 -3.83
C ARG A 267 -27.40 2.02 -2.59
N ALA A 268 -26.09 2.12 -2.72
CA ALA A 268 -25.21 1.87 -1.60
C ALA A 268 -25.48 2.85 -0.44
N SER A 269 -25.35 2.33 0.75
CA SER A 269 -25.46 3.10 1.99
C SER A 269 -24.10 3.63 2.41
N GLY A 270 -24.09 4.79 3.08
CA GLY A 270 -22.88 5.39 3.61
C GLY A 270 -22.02 6.06 2.53
N HIS A 271 -20.72 6.01 2.71
CA HIS A 271 -19.71 6.67 1.88
C HIS A 271 -19.47 5.94 0.56
N THR A 272 -20.40 6.10 -0.36
CA THR A 272 -20.41 5.34 -1.61
C THR A 272 -19.38 5.84 -2.61
N MET A 273 -18.61 4.92 -3.15
CA MET A 273 -17.62 5.20 -4.18
C MET A 273 -17.57 4.07 -5.21
N VAL A 274 -17.35 4.40 -6.47
CA VAL A 274 -16.88 3.46 -7.48
C VAL A 274 -15.47 3.82 -7.92
N SER A 275 -14.64 2.81 -8.14
CA SER A 275 -13.24 3.01 -8.49
C SER A 275 -12.83 2.18 -9.70
N PHE A 276 -12.31 2.82 -10.72
CA PHE A 276 -11.52 2.19 -11.79
C PHE A 276 -10.09 1.90 -11.31
N GLY A 277 -9.34 1.07 -12.01
CA GLY A 277 -7.94 0.78 -11.69
C GLY A 277 -7.77 -0.19 -10.51
N GLN A 278 -8.56 -1.25 -10.49
CA GLN A 278 -8.48 -2.28 -9.43
C GLN A 278 -7.32 -3.25 -9.66
N GLY A 279 -7.03 -4.07 -8.65
CA GLY A 279 -5.95 -5.05 -8.71
C GLY A 279 -6.08 -6.12 -9.80
N CYS A 280 -7.28 -6.33 -10.33
CA CYS A 280 -7.59 -7.29 -11.39
C CYS A 280 -7.54 -6.69 -12.81
N GLU A 281 -6.96 -5.52 -12.98
CA GLU A 281 -6.89 -4.85 -14.28
C GLU A 281 -5.51 -4.23 -14.57
N GLY A 282 -5.37 -3.64 -15.76
CA GLY A 282 -4.20 -2.87 -16.17
C GLY A 282 -4.30 -1.39 -15.77
N GLU A 283 -3.80 -0.51 -16.65
CA GLU A 283 -3.92 0.95 -16.47
C GLU A 283 -5.25 1.44 -17.08
N PRO A 284 -6.19 1.95 -16.29
CA PRO A 284 -7.52 2.36 -16.79
C PRO A 284 -7.45 3.51 -17.78
N LEU A 285 -6.51 4.46 -17.65
CA LEU A 285 -6.37 5.59 -18.56
C LEU A 285 -5.99 5.17 -19.99
N THR A 286 -5.54 3.92 -20.22
CA THR A 286 -5.37 3.38 -21.58
C THR A 286 -6.70 3.24 -22.31
N ARG A 287 -7.81 3.30 -21.58
CA ARG A 287 -9.19 3.23 -22.07
C ARG A 287 -9.98 4.52 -21.81
N ALA A 288 -9.30 5.66 -21.74
CA ALA A 288 -9.93 6.95 -21.43
C ALA A 288 -11.21 7.24 -22.25
N PRO A 289 -11.31 6.99 -23.57
CA PRO A 289 -12.55 7.24 -24.31
C PRO A 289 -13.74 6.40 -23.79
N LEU A 290 -13.52 5.17 -23.38
CA LEU A 290 -14.55 4.31 -22.76
C LEU A 290 -15.01 4.90 -21.42
N LEU A 291 -14.04 5.31 -20.57
CA LEU A 291 -14.32 5.83 -19.22
C LEU A 291 -15.03 7.18 -19.27
N VAL A 292 -14.67 8.06 -20.19
CA VAL A 292 -15.34 9.35 -20.45
C VAL A 292 -16.84 9.16 -20.65
N GLU A 293 -17.21 8.26 -21.54
CA GLU A 293 -18.62 8.00 -21.84
C GLU A 293 -19.33 7.26 -20.70
N ALA A 294 -18.63 6.34 -20.00
CA ALA A 294 -19.19 5.65 -18.84
C ALA A 294 -19.46 6.62 -17.68
N ILE A 295 -18.51 7.52 -17.34
CA ILE A 295 -18.68 8.54 -16.29
C ILE A 295 -19.83 9.48 -16.66
N ARG A 296 -19.87 9.99 -17.89
CA ARG A 296 -20.94 10.88 -18.37
C ARG A 296 -22.33 10.23 -18.19
N ARG A 297 -22.47 8.93 -18.52
CA ARG A 297 -23.73 8.20 -18.36
C ARG A 297 -24.05 7.96 -16.88
N MET A 298 -23.07 7.62 -16.04
CA MET A 298 -23.29 7.48 -14.60
C MET A 298 -23.81 8.78 -14.00
N ARG A 299 -23.19 9.91 -14.33
CA ARG A 299 -23.56 11.25 -13.83
C ARG A 299 -24.91 11.74 -14.36
N ALA A 300 -25.31 11.30 -15.54
CA ALA A 300 -26.67 11.55 -16.06
C ALA A 300 -27.77 10.81 -15.28
N ILE A 301 -27.42 9.73 -14.58
CA ILE A 301 -28.36 8.94 -13.76
C ILE A 301 -28.31 9.40 -12.30
N THR A 302 -27.13 9.68 -11.74
CA THR A 302 -26.98 10.02 -10.31
C THR A 302 -25.79 10.95 -10.06
N GLU A 303 -26.03 11.96 -9.23
CA GLU A 303 -24.97 12.85 -8.71
C GLU A 303 -24.38 12.33 -7.38
N ARG A 304 -24.95 11.25 -6.83
CA ARG A 304 -24.54 10.68 -5.55
C ARG A 304 -23.20 9.98 -5.63
N GLY A 305 -22.50 9.95 -4.50
CA GLY A 305 -21.26 9.22 -4.31
C GLY A 305 -20.08 9.75 -5.13
N SER A 306 -18.94 9.13 -4.97
CA SER A 306 -17.68 9.52 -5.62
C SER A 306 -17.32 8.58 -6.76
N ILE A 307 -16.80 9.12 -7.85
CA ILE A 307 -16.12 8.35 -8.91
C ILE A 307 -14.62 8.59 -8.77
N ASN A 308 -13.87 7.51 -8.58
CA ASN A 308 -12.42 7.53 -8.39
C ASN A 308 -11.71 6.72 -9.46
N ILE A 309 -10.47 7.07 -9.74
CA ILE A 309 -9.57 6.28 -10.57
C ILE A 309 -8.25 5.99 -9.83
N ASN A 310 -7.88 4.71 -9.74
CA ASN A 310 -6.53 4.30 -9.38
C ASN A 310 -5.71 4.21 -10.65
N THR A 311 -4.60 4.90 -10.71
CA THR A 311 -3.82 5.04 -11.94
C THR A 311 -2.33 5.19 -11.64
N ASN A 312 -1.50 4.87 -12.62
CA ASN A 312 -0.09 5.24 -12.59
C ASN A 312 0.13 6.74 -12.94
N GLY A 313 -0.93 7.46 -13.29
CA GLY A 313 -0.88 8.90 -13.58
C GLY A 313 -0.20 9.27 -14.89
N SER A 314 0.08 8.33 -15.79
CA SER A 314 0.92 8.54 -16.96
C SER A 314 0.25 9.28 -18.12
N LEU A 315 -1.08 9.21 -18.23
CA LEU A 315 -1.83 9.69 -19.41
C LEU A 315 -2.64 10.94 -19.07
N THR A 316 -1.95 12.07 -18.86
CA THR A 316 -2.52 13.35 -18.41
C THR A 316 -3.70 13.84 -19.28
N LYS A 317 -3.60 13.72 -20.61
CA LYS A 317 -4.69 14.13 -21.50
C LYS A 317 -5.96 13.30 -21.28
N GLY A 318 -5.81 11.97 -21.10
CA GLY A 318 -6.93 11.09 -20.80
C GLY A 318 -7.56 11.44 -19.46
N LEU A 319 -6.74 11.70 -18.43
CA LEU A 319 -7.21 12.13 -17.12
C LEU A 319 -8.03 13.42 -17.20
N GLY A 320 -7.55 14.42 -17.94
CA GLY A 320 -8.28 15.69 -18.12
C GLY A 320 -9.70 15.49 -18.66
N LEU A 321 -9.86 14.63 -19.67
CA LEU A 321 -11.17 14.31 -20.22
C LEU A 321 -12.10 13.64 -19.20
N LEU A 322 -11.58 12.80 -18.29
CA LEU A 322 -12.37 12.17 -17.23
C LEU A 322 -12.81 13.21 -16.18
N LEU A 323 -11.92 14.12 -15.79
CA LEU A 323 -12.21 15.21 -14.85
C LEU A 323 -13.34 16.13 -15.37
N GLU A 324 -13.33 16.46 -16.66
CA GLU A 324 -14.39 17.23 -17.31
C GLU A 324 -15.76 16.53 -17.29
N GLN A 325 -15.80 15.19 -17.15
CA GLN A 325 -17.05 14.42 -17.10
C GLN A 325 -17.54 14.11 -15.68
N GLY A 326 -16.86 14.59 -14.63
CA GLY A 326 -17.27 14.40 -13.25
C GLY A 326 -16.56 13.26 -12.51
N LEU A 327 -15.30 13.02 -12.86
CA LEU A 327 -14.38 12.26 -12.01
C LEU A 327 -14.04 13.09 -10.78
N ASP A 328 -14.28 12.58 -9.57
CA ASP A 328 -14.14 13.32 -8.32
C ASP A 328 -12.79 13.15 -7.64
N ALA A 329 -12.13 12.03 -7.89
CA ALA A 329 -10.90 11.67 -7.20
C ALA A 329 -9.92 10.91 -8.09
N ILE A 330 -8.64 11.16 -7.84
CA ILE A 330 -7.57 10.34 -8.39
C ILE A 330 -6.78 9.71 -7.24
N ARG A 331 -6.34 8.47 -7.46
CA ARG A 331 -5.42 7.78 -6.55
C ARG A 331 -4.21 7.32 -7.33
N VAL A 332 -3.12 8.06 -7.21
CA VAL A 332 -1.89 7.79 -7.96
C VAL A 332 -1.04 6.78 -7.20
N SER A 333 -0.66 5.70 -7.87
CA SER A 333 0.23 4.67 -7.30
C SER A 333 1.67 5.16 -7.29
N LEU A 334 2.32 5.08 -6.13
CA LEU A 334 3.66 5.61 -5.91
C LEU A 334 4.48 4.67 -5.00
N ASN A 335 5.69 4.30 -5.42
CA ASN A 335 6.66 3.65 -4.55
C ASN A 335 7.69 4.65 -4.01
N SER A 336 7.98 5.71 -4.74
CA SER A 336 8.92 6.77 -4.39
C SER A 336 8.62 8.04 -5.20
N ALA A 337 8.91 9.21 -4.64
CA ALA A 337 8.92 10.49 -5.34
C ALA A 337 10.28 10.79 -6.02
N ASP A 338 11.25 9.89 -5.89
CA ASP A 338 12.49 9.93 -6.66
C ASP A 338 12.29 9.31 -8.05
N PRO A 339 12.60 10.04 -9.15
CA PRO A 339 12.36 9.55 -10.50
C PRO A 339 13.13 8.26 -10.88
N ASP A 340 14.36 8.06 -10.35
CA ASP A 340 15.15 6.86 -10.63
C ASP A 340 14.54 5.64 -9.93
N LEU A 341 14.17 5.78 -8.66
CA LEU A 341 13.55 4.68 -7.90
C LEU A 341 12.14 4.38 -8.40
N TYR A 342 11.36 5.41 -8.77
CA TYR A 342 10.08 5.26 -9.45
C TYR A 342 10.24 4.46 -10.76
N GLY A 343 11.14 4.92 -11.62
CA GLY A 343 11.41 4.30 -12.92
C GLY A 343 11.86 2.85 -12.81
N ALA A 344 12.72 2.55 -11.85
CA ALA A 344 13.20 1.19 -11.60
C ALA A 344 12.06 0.22 -11.21
N TYR A 345 11.11 0.67 -10.37
CA TYR A 345 10.00 -0.17 -9.92
C TYR A 345 8.90 -0.30 -10.97
N TYR A 346 8.42 0.84 -11.53
CA TYR A 346 7.31 0.84 -12.49
C TYR A 346 7.71 0.41 -13.89
N ALA A 347 8.98 0.55 -14.27
CA ALA A 347 9.50 0.28 -15.61
C ALA A 347 8.56 0.85 -16.70
N PRO A 348 8.35 2.19 -16.73
CA PRO A 348 7.35 2.85 -17.55
C PRO A 348 7.61 2.65 -19.04
N GLN A 349 6.52 2.51 -19.83
CA GLN A 349 6.56 2.32 -21.26
C GLN A 349 5.96 3.54 -21.95
N GLY A 350 6.83 4.42 -22.44
CA GLY A 350 6.42 5.64 -23.18
C GLY A 350 5.94 6.81 -22.31
N TYR A 351 6.28 6.84 -21.03
CA TYR A 351 6.05 7.96 -20.11
C TYR A 351 7.16 8.07 -19.07
N THR A 352 7.20 9.15 -18.33
CA THR A 352 8.19 9.44 -17.28
C THR A 352 7.48 9.86 -15.99
N PHE A 353 8.22 10.03 -14.91
CA PHE A 353 7.67 10.55 -13.65
C PHE A 353 7.14 12.00 -13.80
N ASP A 354 7.67 12.78 -14.75
CA ASP A 354 7.15 14.13 -15.04
C ASP A 354 5.73 14.10 -15.61
N ASP A 355 5.33 13.05 -16.34
CA ASP A 355 3.94 12.86 -16.77
C ASP A 355 3.01 12.66 -15.57
N VAL A 356 3.47 11.91 -14.56
CA VAL A 356 2.75 11.71 -13.31
C VAL A 356 2.57 13.04 -12.57
N ARG A 357 3.63 13.85 -12.47
CA ARG A 357 3.57 15.19 -11.87
C ARG A 357 2.60 16.11 -12.61
N ARG A 358 2.59 16.09 -13.96
CA ARG A 358 1.60 16.83 -14.76
C ARG A 358 0.17 16.39 -14.47
N SER A 359 -0.06 15.12 -14.26
CA SER A 359 -1.37 14.60 -13.91
C SER A 359 -1.83 15.04 -12.51
N LEU A 360 -0.91 15.10 -11.53
CA LEU A 360 -1.20 15.65 -10.20
C LEU A 360 -1.52 17.14 -10.27
N ALA A 361 -0.76 17.93 -11.04
CA ALA A 361 -1.02 19.35 -11.26
C ALA A 361 -2.40 19.57 -11.87
N LEU A 362 -2.73 18.87 -12.96
CA LEU A 362 -4.02 18.96 -13.62
C LEU A 362 -5.19 18.59 -12.69
N ALA A 363 -5.04 17.54 -11.89
CA ALA A 363 -6.07 17.14 -10.92
C ALA A 363 -6.28 18.24 -9.86
N ARG A 364 -5.20 18.87 -9.40
CA ARG A 364 -5.29 19.98 -8.44
C ARG A 364 -5.98 21.19 -9.04
N GLU A 365 -5.63 21.58 -10.26
CA GLU A 365 -6.27 22.67 -11.01
C GLU A 365 -7.77 22.43 -11.23
N SER A 366 -8.16 21.17 -11.44
CA SER A 366 -9.56 20.76 -11.61
C SER A 366 -10.33 20.63 -10.29
N GLY A 367 -9.70 20.80 -9.13
CA GLY A 367 -10.33 20.66 -7.83
C GLY A 367 -10.63 19.21 -7.41
N ALA A 368 -10.07 18.21 -8.10
CA ALA A 368 -10.25 16.80 -7.74
C ALA A 368 -9.52 16.46 -6.43
N TYR A 369 -10.05 15.47 -5.70
CA TYR A 369 -9.40 14.90 -4.52
C TYR A 369 -8.20 14.06 -4.94
N ILE A 370 -7.03 14.39 -4.42
CA ILE A 370 -5.78 13.72 -4.77
C ILE A 370 -5.35 12.79 -3.64
N ALA A 371 -5.31 11.49 -3.92
CA ALA A 371 -4.73 10.49 -3.03
C ALA A 371 -3.46 9.89 -3.65
N LEU A 372 -2.45 9.63 -2.83
CA LEU A 372 -1.31 8.80 -3.19
C LEU A 372 -1.49 7.41 -2.58
N ASN A 373 -1.35 6.37 -3.39
CA ASN A 373 -1.28 4.98 -2.95
C ASN A 373 0.21 4.65 -2.74
N LEU A 374 0.75 4.98 -1.56
CA LEU A 374 2.16 4.85 -1.22
C LEU A 374 2.52 3.40 -0.90
N LEU A 375 3.31 2.77 -1.77
CA LEU A 375 3.82 1.42 -1.58
C LEU A 375 5.01 1.45 -0.61
N SER A 376 4.74 1.24 0.68
CA SER A 376 5.72 1.40 1.75
C SER A 376 6.61 0.17 1.92
N MET A 377 7.94 0.40 2.00
CA MET A 377 8.96 -0.58 2.32
C MET A 377 9.91 0.01 3.36
N PRO A 378 9.95 -0.52 4.59
CA PRO A 378 10.88 -0.04 5.64
C PRO A 378 12.33 -0.10 5.19
N GLY A 379 13.10 0.96 5.48
CA GLY A 379 14.48 1.13 5.04
C GLY A 379 14.65 1.63 3.62
N VAL A 380 13.53 1.97 2.94
CA VAL A 380 13.54 2.59 1.60
C VAL A 380 12.78 3.89 1.62
N ASN A 381 11.45 3.86 1.81
CA ASN A 381 10.62 5.08 1.78
C ASN A 381 10.82 6.00 3.00
N ASP A 382 11.27 5.44 4.11
CA ASP A 382 11.52 6.15 5.37
C ASP A 382 12.97 6.65 5.52
N ARG A 383 13.76 6.62 4.43
CA ARG A 383 15.04 7.34 4.37
C ARG A 383 14.80 8.83 4.24
N LEU A 384 15.60 9.65 4.93
CA LEU A 384 15.36 11.08 5.05
C LEU A 384 15.19 11.78 3.68
N GLY A 385 16.05 11.49 2.71
CA GLY A 385 15.94 12.07 1.38
C GLY A 385 14.67 11.64 0.60
N GLU A 386 14.20 10.40 0.81
CA GLU A 386 12.93 9.93 0.23
C GLU A 386 11.72 10.63 0.89
N VAL A 387 11.79 10.83 2.21
CA VAL A 387 10.75 11.54 2.97
C VAL A 387 10.66 13.01 2.56
N GLU A 388 11.81 13.67 2.37
CA GLU A 388 11.87 15.04 1.87
C GLU A 388 11.25 15.19 0.47
N ARG A 389 11.58 14.30 -0.47
CA ARG A 389 10.98 14.31 -1.81
C ARG A 389 9.48 14.02 -1.78
N LEU A 390 9.03 13.10 -0.94
CA LEU A 390 7.61 12.82 -0.78
C LEU A 390 6.87 14.01 -0.18
N ARG A 391 7.44 14.66 0.86
CA ARG A 391 6.92 15.90 1.44
C ARG A 391 6.80 16.99 0.38
N ASP A 392 7.84 17.21 -0.40
CA ASP A 392 7.84 18.26 -1.44
C ASP A 392 6.74 18.00 -2.47
N LEU A 393 6.55 16.75 -2.90
CA LEU A 393 5.46 16.35 -3.79
C LEU A 393 4.07 16.60 -3.15
N VAL A 394 3.90 16.24 -1.88
CA VAL A 394 2.66 16.45 -1.12
C VAL A 394 2.31 17.92 -1.01
N VAL A 395 3.29 18.77 -0.71
CA VAL A 395 3.10 20.22 -0.57
C VAL A 395 2.85 20.87 -1.93
N GLU A 396 3.65 20.54 -2.94
CA GLU A 396 3.54 21.12 -4.28
C GLU A 396 2.16 20.92 -4.90
N PHE A 397 1.63 19.70 -4.84
CA PHE A 397 0.32 19.37 -5.43
C PHE A 397 -0.82 19.40 -4.41
N HIS A 398 -0.56 19.82 -3.17
CA HIS A 398 -1.52 19.83 -2.08
C HIS A 398 -2.30 18.51 -2.02
N VAL A 399 -1.55 17.40 -1.89
CA VAL A 399 -2.14 16.07 -1.82
C VAL A 399 -3.06 15.96 -0.61
N ASP A 400 -4.29 15.47 -0.81
CA ASP A 400 -5.30 15.39 0.25
C ASP A 400 -5.13 14.15 1.13
N GLN A 401 -4.61 13.06 0.54
CA GLN A 401 -4.47 11.79 1.28
C GLN A 401 -3.23 10.98 0.86
N ILE A 402 -2.55 10.38 1.82
CA ILE A 402 -1.67 9.24 1.60
C ILE A 402 -2.34 7.98 2.11
N GLN A 403 -2.56 7.02 1.22
CA GLN A 403 -2.92 5.65 1.60
C GLN A 403 -1.64 4.83 1.70
N THR A 404 -1.26 4.47 2.93
CA THR A 404 -0.10 3.62 3.14
C THR A 404 -0.43 2.17 2.76
N ARG A 405 0.38 1.59 1.88
CA ARG A 405 0.27 0.20 1.46
C ARG A 405 1.59 -0.50 1.74
N SER A 406 1.59 -1.44 2.66
CA SER A 406 2.76 -2.30 2.81
C SER A 406 2.98 -3.07 1.50
N LEU A 407 4.10 -2.81 0.82
CA LEU A 407 4.36 -3.39 -0.50
C LEU A 407 4.39 -4.92 -0.42
N CYS A 408 3.51 -5.57 -1.20
CA CYS A 408 3.37 -7.02 -1.27
C CYS A 408 4.38 -7.60 -2.26
N ILE A 409 5.55 -7.96 -1.77
CA ILE A 409 6.65 -8.51 -2.58
C ILE A 409 7.64 -9.27 -1.67
N ASP A 410 8.41 -10.18 -2.25
CA ASP A 410 9.62 -10.70 -1.59
C ASP A 410 10.57 -9.54 -1.24
N PRO A 411 10.92 -9.34 0.03
CA PRO A 411 11.75 -8.20 0.45
C PRO A 411 13.09 -8.14 -0.30
N GLU A 412 13.77 -9.28 -0.50
CA GLU A 412 15.06 -9.28 -1.19
C GLU A 412 14.94 -8.89 -2.66
N GLN A 413 13.84 -9.25 -3.32
CA GLN A 413 13.60 -8.86 -4.70
C GLN A 413 13.48 -7.34 -4.84
N TYR A 414 12.77 -6.67 -3.92
CA TYR A 414 12.63 -5.21 -3.96
C TYR A 414 13.91 -4.51 -3.48
N LEU A 415 14.52 -4.95 -2.38
CA LEU A 415 15.74 -4.34 -1.85
C LEU A 415 16.91 -4.46 -2.85
N SER A 416 17.01 -5.57 -3.58
CA SER A 416 18.03 -5.69 -4.64
C SER A 416 17.84 -4.66 -5.77
N LEU A 417 16.59 -4.29 -6.08
CA LEU A 417 16.27 -3.25 -7.05
C LEU A 417 16.65 -1.85 -6.54
N THR A 418 16.46 -1.59 -5.23
CA THR A 418 16.60 -0.25 -4.64
C THR A 418 18.02 0.09 -4.19
N ARG A 419 18.92 -0.90 -4.07
CA ARG A 419 20.31 -0.66 -3.68
C ARG A 419 21.01 0.31 -4.61
N GLY A 420 21.53 1.40 -4.03
CA GLY A 420 22.20 2.48 -4.77
C GLY A 420 21.29 3.39 -5.58
N ARG A 421 19.97 3.32 -5.39
CA ARG A 421 18.97 4.16 -6.03
C ARG A 421 18.22 5.00 -5.01
N GLY A 422 17.51 6.02 -5.52
CA GLY A 422 16.68 6.90 -4.71
C GLY A 422 17.47 8.03 -4.05
N ALA A 423 16.78 8.85 -3.27
CA ALA A 423 17.34 10.06 -2.65
C ALA A 423 18.28 9.79 -1.45
N GLY A 424 18.31 8.54 -0.96
CA GLY A 424 19.22 8.12 0.12
C GLY A 424 18.93 8.74 1.48
N GLY A 425 19.97 8.90 2.31
CA GLY A 425 19.88 9.37 3.69
C GLY A 425 19.71 8.25 4.70
N GLU A 426 19.74 8.57 5.98
CA GLU A 426 19.50 7.62 7.06
C GLU A 426 18.03 7.25 7.15
N PRO A 427 17.68 6.00 7.46
CA PRO A 427 16.30 5.60 7.71
C PRO A 427 15.83 6.20 9.05
N ILE A 428 14.78 7.03 9.02
CA ILE A 428 14.19 7.64 10.22
C ILE A 428 13.06 6.79 10.81
N GLY A 429 12.68 5.71 10.14
CA GLY A 429 11.58 4.81 10.48
C GLY A 429 10.22 5.29 9.97
N VAL A 430 9.35 4.32 9.69
CA VAL A 430 8.02 4.58 9.11
C VAL A 430 7.17 5.47 10.01
N ARG A 431 7.23 5.30 11.33
CA ARG A 431 6.47 6.12 12.30
C ARG A 431 6.89 7.59 12.20
N ALA A 432 8.20 7.87 12.23
CA ALA A 432 8.72 9.22 12.13
C ALA A 432 8.41 9.86 10.77
N MET A 433 8.53 9.12 9.67
CA MET A 433 8.11 9.57 8.35
C MET A 433 6.65 10.04 8.34
N LEU A 434 5.72 9.25 8.88
CA LEU A 434 4.31 9.62 8.90
C LEU A 434 4.02 10.82 9.82
N SER A 435 4.75 10.96 10.92
CA SER A 435 4.65 12.12 11.83
C SER A 435 5.13 13.39 11.14
N LEU A 436 6.31 13.35 10.50
CA LEU A 436 6.87 14.47 9.77
C LEU A 436 5.94 14.95 8.64
N LEU A 437 5.36 14.03 7.88
CA LEU A 437 4.41 14.37 6.81
C LEU A 437 3.15 15.08 7.35
N ARG A 438 2.64 14.70 8.54
CA ARG A 438 1.51 15.39 9.18
C ARG A 438 1.88 16.77 9.73
N GLU A 439 3.08 16.93 10.24
CA GLU A 439 3.58 18.21 10.74
C GLU A 439 3.77 19.22 9.61
N GLU A 440 4.36 18.78 8.49
CA GLU A 440 4.66 19.63 7.34
C GLU A 440 3.41 19.90 6.46
N ALA A 441 2.43 18.99 6.46
CA ALA A 441 1.17 19.11 5.73
C ALA A 441 -0.03 18.84 6.64
N PRO A 442 -0.45 19.80 7.48
CA PRO A 442 -1.51 19.59 8.47
C PRO A 442 -2.89 19.22 7.88
N TRP A 443 -3.12 19.52 6.59
CA TRP A 443 -4.33 19.12 5.87
C TRP A 443 -4.31 17.66 5.40
N LEU A 444 -3.11 17.02 5.39
CA LEU A 444 -2.91 15.69 4.85
C LEU A 444 -3.58 14.62 5.71
N SER A 445 -4.48 13.87 5.12
CA SER A 445 -5.01 12.67 5.73
C SER A 445 -4.09 11.47 5.47
N ILE A 446 -3.75 10.70 6.50
CA ILE A 446 -2.99 9.44 6.36
C ILE A 446 -3.84 8.28 6.82
N GLY A 447 -4.00 7.26 5.98
CA GLY A 447 -4.79 6.06 6.28
C GLY A 447 -4.53 4.94 5.29
N ASN A 448 -5.42 3.94 5.26
CA ASN A 448 -5.35 2.82 4.32
C ASN A 448 -6.53 2.79 3.33
N PHE A 449 -7.60 3.55 3.58
CA PHE A 449 -8.85 3.42 2.83
C PHE A 449 -9.22 4.73 2.14
N ALA A 450 -9.92 4.61 1.00
CA ALA A 450 -10.46 5.72 0.28
C ALA A 450 -11.45 6.53 1.15
N ARG A 451 -11.57 7.83 0.87
CA ARG A 451 -12.56 8.72 1.48
C ARG A 451 -13.56 9.16 0.42
N GLY A 452 -14.85 8.96 0.69
CA GLY A 452 -15.94 9.50 -0.11
C GLY A 452 -16.01 11.04 -0.03
N LEU A 453 -16.81 11.66 -0.89
CA LEU A 453 -16.99 13.12 -0.93
C LEU A 453 -17.43 13.69 0.43
N ASP A 454 -18.28 12.99 1.12
CA ASP A 454 -18.86 13.34 2.42
C ASP A 454 -17.91 13.13 3.63
N GLU A 455 -16.80 12.41 3.43
CA GLU A 455 -15.74 12.26 4.45
C GLU A 455 -14.58 13.24 4.25
N ARG A 456 -14.60 14.05 3.20
CA ARG A 456 -13.52 14.99 2.88
C ARG A 456 -13.62 16.22 3.79
N GLY A 457 -12.55 16.47 4.54
CA GLY A 457 -12.50 17.56 5.52
C GLY A 457 -12.81 17.14 6.97
N VAL A 458 -13.06 15.88 7.24
CA VAL A 458 -13.07 15.31 8.60
C VAL A 458 -11.65 14.78 8.88
N THR A 459 -10.83 15.60 9.54
CA THR A 459 -9.48 15.24 10.02
C THR A 459 -9.55 14.51 11.35
#